data_a0f9a6a2b298ed27756265b04c17a401
#
_entry.id   a0f9a6a2b298ed27756265b04c17a401
#
_cell.length_a   1.000
_cell.length_b   1.000
_cell.length_c   1.000
_cell.angle_alpha   90.00
_cell.angle_beta   90.00
_cell.angle_gamma   90.00
#
_symmetry.space_group_name_H-M   'P 1'
#
loop_
_entity.id
_entity.type
_entity.pdbx_description
1 polymer ?
#
loop_
_entity_poly.entity_id
_entity_poly.type
_entity_poly.pdbx_seq_one_letter_code
_entity_poly.pdbx_strand_id
1 'polypeptide(L)'
;MGLMDYIKTQLIDIIEWTDDSRDTISWRFPDDDKEIKNGAQLIVRESQTAQFIYVGEFGDTFGPGKHTLTTDNIPVLTQLKSWKYGFQSPFKADVYFVTTRLFTGNKWGTSNPIMLRDQDFGIVRLRAFGTYDFKVV
;
A
#
# COMPACT_ATOMS: atom_id res chain seq x y z
N MET A 1 -17.81 -8.12 -24.50
CA MET A 1 -17.65 -6.78 -23.92
C MET A 1 -18.45 -5.78 -24.73
N GLY A 2 -19.37 -5.07 -24.11
CA GLY A 2 -20.19 -4.07 -24.79
C GLY A 2 -19.47 -2.75 -24.98
N LEU A 3 -19.94 -1.93 -25.92
CA LEU A 3 -19.42 -0.59 -26.16
C LEU A 3 -19.45 0.28 -24.88
N MET A 4 -20.47 0.11 -24.04
CA MET A 4 -20.61 0.83 -22.78
C MET A 4 -19.52 0.49 -21.77
N ASP A 5 -19.08 -0.77 -21.73
CA ASP A 5 -17.98 -1.17 -20.85
C ASP A 5 -16.64 -0.62 -21.33
N TYR A 6 -16.43 -0.61 -22.64
CA TYR A 6 -15.26 0.02 -23.23
C TYR A 6 -15.20 1.53 -22.93
N ILE A 7 -16.32 2.23 -23.06
CA ILE A 7 -16.40 3.66 -22.77
C ILE A 7 -16.15 3.92 -21.26
N LYS A 8 -16.70 3.09 -20.39
CA LYS A 8 -16.46 3.20 -18.94
C LYS A 8 -14.98 3.01 -18.59
N THR A 9 -14.33 2.03 -19.17
CA THR A 9 -12.90 1.78 -18.91
C THR A 9 -12.01 2.90 -19.45
N GLN A 10 -12.44 3.60 -20.49
CA GLN A 10 -11.70 4.75 -21.02
C GLN A 10 -11.96 6.06 -20.29
N LEU A 11 -13.14 6.21 -19.66
CA LEU A 11 -13.55 7.46 -19.03
C LEU A 11 -13.26 7.53 -17.52
N ILE A 12 -13.24 6.39 -16.83
CA ILE A 12 -13.07 6.35 -15.37
C ILE A 12 -12.08 5.25 -15.01
N ASP A 13 -10.91 5.64 -14.53
CA ASP A 13 -9.99 4.70 -13.90
C ASP A 13 -10.38 4.52 -12.45
N ILE A 14 -10.48 3.27 -12.03
CA ILE A 14 -10.74 2.91 -10.65
C ILE A 14 -9.49 2.26 -10.08
N ILE A 15 -8.95 2.87 -9.03
CA ILE A 15 -7.76 2.39 -8.33
C ILE A 15 -8.22 1.88 -6.97
N GLU A 16 -8.23 0.57 -6.79
CA GLU A 16 -8.61 -0.05 -5.53
C GLU A 16 -7.86 -1.37 -5.32
N TRP A 17 -7.77 -1.77 -4.07
CA TRP A 17 -7.25 -3.06 -3.68
C TRP A 17 -8.29 -3.84 -2.88
N THR A 18 -8.76 -4.94 -3.45
CA THR A 18 -9.60 -5.92 -2.76
C THR A 18 -8.68 -6.94 -2.11
N ASP A 19 -8.31 -6.68 -0.86
CA ASP A 19 -7.43 -7.58 -0.11
C ASP A 19 -8.22 -8.79 0.38
N ASP A 20 -7.99 -9.93 -0.25
CA ASP A 20 -8.49 -11.23 0.15
C ASP A 20 -7.40 -12.10 0.81
N SER A 21 -6.20 -11.59 0.96
CA SER A 21 -5.13 -12.24 1.71
C SER A 21 -5.17 -11.88 3.20
N ARG A 22 -4.56 -12.72 4.04
CA ARG A 22 -4.47 -12.47 5.47
C ARG A 22 -3.10 -11.97 5.92
N ASP A 23 -2.13 -12.02 5.03
CA ASP A 23 -0.72 -11.84 5.34
C ASP A 23 -0.03 -10.77 4.50
N THR A 24 -0.72 -10.14 3.57
CA THR A 24 -0.16 -9.07 2.75
C THR A 24 -0.19 -7.74 3.49
N ILE A 25 0.97 -7.14 3.68
CA ILE A 25 1.12 -5.86 4.36
C ILE A 25 0.97 -4.71 3.37
N SER A 26 1.58 -4.84 2.20
CA SER A 26 1.59 -3.81 1.17
C SER A 26 1.44 -4.41 -0.21
N TRP A 27 0.75 -3.68 -1.07
CA TRP A 27 0.49 -4.11 -2.44
C TRP A 27 0.56 -2.93 -3.39
N ARG A 28 1.31 -3.06 -4.47
CA ARG A 28 1.39 -2.04 -5.51
C ARG A 28 0.28 -2.26 -6.53
N PHE A 29 -0.47 -1.23 -6.82
CA PHE A 29 -1.48 -1.27 -7.88
C PHE A 29 -0.80 -1.59 -9.23
N PRO A 30 -1.26 -2.64 -9.94
CA PRO A 30 -0.68 -3.01 -11.22
C PRO A 30 -1.18 -2.05 -12.31
N ASP A 31 -0.36 -1.08 -12.61
CA ASP A 31 -0.58 -0.19 -13.74
C ASP A 31 0.66 -0.30 -14.63
N ASP A 32 0.51 -0.98 -15.75
CA ASP A 32 1.62 -1.25 -16.66
C ASP A 32 2.20 0.06 -17.21
N ASP A 33 1.37 1.04 -17.45
CA ASP A 33 1.78 2.34 -17.97
C ASP A 33 2.10 3.35 -16.86
N LYS A 34 1.74 3.04 -15.60
CA LYS A 34 1.88 3.93 -14.45
C LYS A 34 1.19 5.29 -14.64
N GLU A 35 0.22 5.35 -15.52
CA GLU A 35 -0.49 6.56 -15.86
C GLU A 35 -1.80 6.68 -15.11
N ILE A 36 -1.93 7.75 -14.33
CA ILE A 36 -3.14 8.09 -13.60
C ILE A 36 -3.81 9.26 -14.30
N LYS A 37 -5.05 9.05 -14.72
CA LYS A 37 -5.83 10.11 -15.38
C LYS A 37 -6.45 11.04 -14.35
N ASN A 38 -6.56 12.30 -14.72
CA ASN A 38 -7.30 13.27 -13.93
C ASN A 38 -8.77 12.85 -13.83
N GLY A 39 -9.32 12.81 -12.63
CA GLY A 39 -10.67 12.32 -12.37
C GLY A 39 -10.74 10.83 -12.02
N ALA A 40 -9.62 10.11 -11.98
CA ALA A 40 -9.59 8.73 -11.53
C ALA A 40 -10.17 8.61 -10.11
N GLN A 41 -10.81 7.48 -9.83
CA GLN A 41 -11.40 7.22 -8.52
C GLN A 41 -10.46 6.32 -7.71
N LEU A 42 -9.99 6.82 -6.58
CA LEU A 42 -9.23 6.05 -5.61
C LEU A 42 -10.17 5.57 -4.51
N ILE A 43 -10.27 4.26 -4.36
CA ILE A 43 -11.09 3.65 -3.32
C ILE A 43 -10.16 2.99 -2.31
N VAL A 44 -10.11 3.54 -1.11
CA VAL A 44 -9.35 3.00 0.01
C VAL A 44 -10.34 2.39 0.99
N ARG A 45 -10.22 1.10 1.21
CA ARG A 45 -11.12 0.38 2.12
C ARG A 45 -10.75 0.63 3.57
N GLU A 46 -11.65 0.25 4.48
CA GLU A 46 -11.35 0.23 5.91
C GLU A 46 -10.10 -0.61 6.18
N SER A 47 -9.27 -0.18 7.10
CA SER A 47 -8.00 -0.81 7.45
C SER A 47 -6.96 -0.80 6.33
N GLN A 48 -7.06 0.16 5.43
CA GLN A 48 -6.06 0.42 4.38
C GLN A 48 -5.67 1.88 4.35
N THR A 49 -4.52 2.14 3.77
CA THR A 49 -4.04 3.48 3.41
C THR A 49 -3.39 3.40 2.04
N ALA A 50 -3.64 4.37 1.19
CA ALA A 50 -2.99 4.46 -0.12
C ALA A 50 -1.89 5.52 -0.07
N GLN A 51 -0.73 5.16 -0.60
CA GLN A 51 0.45 6.03 -0.68
C GLN A 51 0.86 6.19 -2.13
N PHE A 52 0.96 7.41 -2.60
CA PHE A 52 1.51 7.73 -3.90
C PHE A 52 3.02 7.90 -3.83
N ILE A 53 3.71 7.33 -4.81
CA ILE A 53 5.16 7.50 -4.98
C ILE A 53 5.40 8.02 -6.38
N TYR A 54 5.99 9.20 -6.46
CA TYR A 54 6.32 9.86 -7.71
C TYR A 54 7.82 10.07 -7.82
N VAL A 55 8.42 9.53 -8.89
CA VAL A 55 9.88 9.63 -9.15
C VAL A 55 10.71 9.18 -7.94
N GLY A 56 10.22 8.14 -7.24
CA GLY A 56 10.90 7.62 -6.06
C GLY A 56 10.71 8.42 -4.77
N GLU A 57 9.96 9.50 -4.81
CA GLU A 57 9.64 10.31 -3.64
C GLU A 57 8.21 10.05 -3.16
N PHE A 58 8.02 10.10 -1.85
CA PHE A 58 6.70 9.97 -1.27
C PHE A 58 5.84 11.19 -1.58
N GLY A 59 4.70 10.94 -2.21
CA GLY A 59 3.68 11.93 -2.43
C GLY A 59 2.58 11.90 -1.38
N ASP A 60 1.34 12.09 -1.82
CA ASP A 60 0.20 12.17 -0.93
C ASP A 60 -0.21 10.80 -0.36
N THR A 61 -0.76 10.82 0.84
CA THR A 61 -1.30 9.66 1.54
C THR A 61 -2.81 9.82 1.71
N PHE A 62 -3.56 8.78 1.38
CA PHE A 62 -5.03 8.78 1.48
C PHE A 62 -5.51 7.73 2.48
N GLY A 63 -6.35 8.16 3.42
CA GLY A 63 -7.03 7.27 4.35
C GLY A 63 -8.27 6.60 3.73
N PRO A 64 -9.00 5.78 4.54
CA PRO A 64 -10.19 5.09 4.07
C PRO A 64 -11.24 6.03 3.49
N GLY A 65 -11.86 5.62 2.39
CA GLY A 65 -12.87 6.38 1.70
C GLY A 65 -12.72 6.36 0.19
N LYS A 66 -13.61 7.07 -0.47
CA LYS A 66 -13.57 7.27 -1.92
C LYS A 66 -13.01 8.67 -2.21
N HIS A 67 -11.95 8.72 -2.99
CA HIS A 67 -11.29 9.96 -3.35
C HIS A 67 -11.28 10.14 -4.87
N THR A 68 -11.67 11.31 -5.34
CA THR A 68 -11.52 11.67 -6.74
C THR A 68 -10.17 12.36 -6.90
N LEU A 69 -9.31 11.82 -7.77
CA LEU A 69 -7.97 12.34 -7.99
C LEU A 69 -8.02 13.54 -8.95
N THR A 70 -8.01 14.73 -8.37
CA THR A 70 -8.00 16.00 -9.09
C THR A 70 -6.88 16.88 -8.58
N THR A 71 -6.55 17.92 -9.32
CA THR A 71 -5.53 18.90 -8.91
C THR A 71 -5.87 19.58 -7.59
N ASP A 72 -7.15 19.71 -7.25
CA ASP A 72 -7.57 20.36 -6.01
C ASP A 72 -7.35 19.51 -4.77
N ASN A 73 -7.41 18.18 -4.93
CA ASN A 73 -7.32 17.23 -3.82
C ASN A 73 -5.90 16.72 -3.56
N ILE A 74 -4.98 16.95 -4.49
CA ILE A 74 -3.63 16.41 -4.41
C ILE A 74 -2.62 17.53 -4.65
N PRO A 75 -2.18 18.22 -3.60
CA PRO A 75 -1.26 19.37 -3.72
C PRO A 75 0.05 19.04 -4.45
N VAL A 76 0.58 17.83 -4.28
CA VAL A 76 1.79 17.40 -4.99
C VAL A 76 1.56 17.36 -6.49
N LEU A 77 0.39 16.91 -6.94
CA LEU A 77 0.07 16.86 -8.36
C LEU A 77 -0.12 18.24 -8.99
N THR A 78 -0.53 19.24 -8.21
CA THR A 78 -0.65 20.62 -8.72
C THR A 78 0.70 21.24 -9.11
N GLN A 79 1.78 20.74 -8.54
CA GLN A 79 3.14 21.17 -8.89
C GLN A 79 3.62 20.58 -10.22
N LEU A 80 2.94 19.59 -10.71
CA LEU A 80 3.27 18.95 -11.99
C LEU A 80 2.69 19.76 -13.15
N LYS A 81 3.57 20.22 -14.03
CA LYS A 81 3.20 21.07 -15.16
C LYS A 81 2.14 20.43 -16.06
N SER A 82 2.16 19.11 -16.21
CA SER A 82 1.22 18.39 -17.05
C SER A 82 -0.22 18.46 -16.55
N TRP A 83 -0.42 18.45 -15.23
CA TRP A 83 -1.75 18.57 -14.63
C TRP A 83 -2.21 20.02 -14.50
N LYS A 84 -1.27 20.95 -14.41
CA LYS A 84 -1.57 22.38 -14.34
C LYS A 84 -2.14 22.95 -15.63
N TYR A 85 -1.69 22.44 -16.79
CA TYR A 85 -2.06 22.96 -18.10
C TYR A 85 -2.96 22.07 -18.95
N GLY A 86 -3.14 20.80 -18.58
CA GLY A 86 -3.94 19.88 -19.36
C GLY A 86 -4.64 18.84 -18.49
N PHE A 87 -5.94 18.99 -18.32
CA PHE A 87 -6.75 18.02 -17.59
C PHE A 87 -6.78 16.62 -18.21
N GLN A 88 -6.14 16.45 -19.37
CA GLN A 88 -6.11 15.19 -20.10
C GLN A 88 -4.75 14.51 -20.08
N SER A 89 -3.73 15.17 -19.57
CA SER A 89 -2.39 14.56 -19.50
C SER A 89 -2.32 13.57 -18.35
N PRO A 90 -1.96 12.32 -18.60
CA PRO A 90 -1.83 11.33 -17.55
C PRO A 90 -0.65 11.67 -16.63
N PHE A 91 -0.78 11.30 -15.38
CA PHE A 91 0.24 11.43 -14.37
C PHE A 91 0.87 10.07 -14.08
N LYS A 92 2.20 10.00 -14.09
CA LYS A 92 2.91 8.74 -13.82
C LYS A 92 3.32 8.66 -12.36
N ALA A 93 2.75 7.70 -11.65
CA ALA A 93 3.07 7.42 -10.26
C ALA A 93 2.80 5.97 -9.91
N ASP A 94 3.50 5.49 -8.91
CA ASP A 94 3.17 4.21 -8.28
C ASP A 94 2.19 4.45 -7.13
N VAL A 95 1.18 3.60 -7.03
CA VAL A 95 0.22 3.61 -5.92
C VAL A 95 0.41 2.36 -5.09
N TYR A 96 0.73 2.55 -3.82
CA TYR A 96 0.88 1.46 -2.86
C TYR A 96 -0.26 1.51 -1.86
N PHE A 97 -0.92 0.38 -1.70
CA PHE A 97 -1.88 0.20 -0.62
C PHE A 97 -1.19 -0.50 0.54
N VAL A 98 -1.39 0.01 1.73
CA VAL A 98 -0.82 -0.54 2.96
C VAL A 98 -1.95 -0.92 3.90
N THR A 99 -1.90 -2.15 4.40
CA THR A 99 -2.87 -2.64 5.37
C THR A 99 -2.52 -2.12 6.75
N THR A 100 -3.48 -1.47 7.40
CA THR A 100 -3.34 -0.94 8.77
C THR A 100 -4.01 -1.81 9.83
N ARG A 101 -4.51 -3.00 9.44
CA ARG A 101 -5.08 -3.96 10.39
C ARG A 101 -4.01 -4.54 11.31
N LEU A 102 -4.43 -5.09 12.43
CA LEU A 102 -3.56 -5.81 13.35
C LEU A 102 -3.24 -7.21 12.81
N PHE A 103 -1.96 -7.51 12.65
CA PHE A 103 -1.48 -8.85 12.32
C PHE A 103 -1.15 -9.58 13.60
N THR A 104 -1.91 -10.64 13.90
CA THR A 104 -1.82 -11.37 15.16
C THR A 104 -1.20 -12.74 15.00
N GLY A 105 -0.62 -13.25 16.08
CA GLY A 105 -0.16 -14.62 16.17
C GLY A 105 1.05 -14.94 15.29
N ASN A 106 1.89 -13.96 15.01
CA ASN A 106 3.12 -14.18 14.26
C ASN A 106 4.12 -14.92 15.13
N LYS A 107 4.55 -16.09 14.68
CA LYS A 107 5.43 -16.96 15.46
C LYS A 107 6.89 -16.62 15.21
N TRP A 108 7.68 -16.68 16.26
CA TRP A 108 9.12 -16.59 16.19
C TRP A 108 9.76 -17.67 17.08
N GLY A 109 11.00 -18.02 16.79
CA GLY A 109 11.73 -18.97 17.60
C GLY A 109 13.18 -19.13 17.15
N THR A 110 13.96 -19.72 18.03
CA THR A 110 15.32 -20.11 17.68
C THR A 110 15.31 -21.36 16.80
N SER A 111 16.01 -21.34 15.69
CA SER A 111 16.09 -22.51 14.79
C SER A 111 16.84 -23.66 15.43
N ASN A 112 17.89 -23.37 16.21
CA ASN A 112 18.68 -24.33 16.93
C ASN A 112 18.83 -23.89 18.39
N PRO A 113 19.03 -24.85 19.35
CA PRO A 113 19.36 -24.50 20.71
C PRO A 113 20.65 -23.67 20.79
N ILE A 114 20.65 -22.65 21.63
CA ILE A 114 21.79 -21.77 21.89
C ILE A 114 22.49 -22.26 23.12
N MET A 115 23.80 -22.42 23.07
CA MET A 115 24.63 -22.77 24.23
C MET A 115 25.02 -21.49 24.97
N LEU A 116 24.62 -21.42 26.24
CA LEU A 116 24.95 -20.31 27.11
C LEU A 116 25.66 -20.81 28.36
N ARG A 117 26.50 -19.95 28.94
CA ARG A 117 27.15 -20.22 30.22
C ARG A 117 26.38 -19.54 31.34
N ASP A 118 25.94 -20.32 32.31
CA ASP A 118 25.26 -19.86 33.50
C ASP A 118 26.16 -20.06 34.72
N GLN A 119 26.14 -19.13 35.70
CA GLN A 119 26.94 -19.21 36.91
C GLN A 119 26.52 -20.35 37.83
N ASP A 120 25.21 -20.67 37.84
CA ASP A 120 24.68 -21.71 38.76
C ASP A 120 24.63 -23.10 38.11
N PHE A 121 24.34 -23.17 36.78
CA PHE A 121 24.13 -24.44 36.08
C PHE A 121 25.23 -24.81 35.09
N GLY A 122 26.25 -23.98 34.91
CA GLY A 122 27.33 -24.22 33.98
C GLY A 122 26.90 -23.93 32.52
N ILE A 123 27.08 -24.92 31.64
CA ILE A 123 26.67 -24.79 30.23
C ILE A 123 25.24 -25.27 30.10
N VAL A 124 24.35 -24.37 29.60
CA VAL A 124 22.95 -24.67 29.38
C VAL A 124 22.60 -24.54 27.89
N ARG A 125 21.62 -25.31 27.45
CA ARG A 125 21.01 -25.21 26.13
C ARG A 125 19.72 -24.45 26.27
N LEU A 126 19.58 -23.38 25.49
CA LEU A 126 18.39 -22.53 25.52
C LEU A 126 17.67 -22.57 24.19
N ARG A 127 16.37 -22.79 24.23
CA ARG A 127 15.45 -22.56 23.10
C ARG A 127 14.45 -21.51 23.52
N ALA A 128 14.19 -20.57 22.62
CA ALA A 128 13.20 -19.54 22.85
C ALA A 128 12.21 -19.52 21.68
N PHE A 129 10.95 -19.29 22.01
CA PHE A 129 9.89 -19.13 21.03
C PHE A 129 8.78 -18.27 21.62
N GLY A 130 7.98 -17.71 20.73
CA GLY A 130 6.86 -16.87 21.16
C GLY A 130 6.03 -16.41 19.99
N THR A 131 5.13 -15.51 20.25
CA THR A 131 4.32 -14.83 19.25
C THR A 131 4.41 -13.33 19.43
N TYR A 132 4.15 -12.60 18.37
CA TYR A 132 4.05 -11.15 18.40
C TYR A 132 2.92 -10.69 17.47
N ASP A 133 2.40 -9.53 17.78
CA ASP A 133 1.39 -8.86 16.99
C ASP A 133 1.93 -7.51 16.53
N PHE A 134 1.57 -7.07 15.35
CA PHE A 134 1.98 -5.77 14.83
C PHE A 134 0.94 -5.16 13.93
N LYS A 135 1.00 -3.85 13.77
CA LYS A 135 0.25 -3.11 12.76
C LYS A 135 1.12 -1.98 12.20
N VAL A 136 0.82 -1.58 10.99
CA VAL A 136 1.43 -0.39 10.38
C VAL A 136 0.73 0.85 10.93
N VAL A 137 1.52 1.83 11.32
CA VAL A 137 1.03 3.12 11.85
C VAL A 137 1.50 4.29 11.01
#